data_42c49815efe27d6b8ff5ba6b56a41318
#
_entry.id   42c49815efe27d6b8ff5ba6b56a41318
#
_cell.length_a   1.000
_cell.length_b   1.000
_cell.length_c   1.000
_cell.angle_alpha   90.00
_cell.angle_beta   90.00
_cell.angle_gamma   90.00
#
_symmetry.space_group_name_H-M   'P 1'
#
loop_
_entity.id
_entity.type
_entity.pdbx_description
1 polymer ?
#
loop_
_entity_poly.entity_id
_entity_poly.type
_entity_poly.pdbx_seq_one_letter_code
_entity_poly.pdbx_strand_id
1 'polypeptide(L)'
;KGGPDAIHDPNHRSKLAVLNLKAGELSISLSDITTAFMFFEHGISYLGEDRWTERYELSLGLYDAAAEAASALGKNDSVTYYTNEVAKNAHSVDDRLHCKCLLYPLSDFFVTYLIVTANL
;
A
#
# COMPACT_ATOMS: atom_id res chain seq x y z
N LYS A 1 19.80 4.30 -25.30
CA LYS A 1 18.41 4.24 -25.47
C LYS A 1 17.61 4.01 -24.18
N GLY A 2 17.42 4.80 -23.35
CA GLY A 2 16.74 4.57 -22.11
C GLY A 2 15.24 4.86 -22.16
N GLY A 3 14.62 4.60 -23.26
CA GLY A 3 13.23 4.94 -23.44
C GLY A 3 12.27 4.03 -22.70
N PRO A 4 10.99 4.07 -23.08
CA PRO A 4 9.96 3.26 -22.41
C PRO A 4 10.25 1.77 -22.41
N ASP A 5 11.06 1.30 -23.35
CA ASP A 5 11.38 -0.13 -23.42
C ASP A 5 12.05 -0.64 -22.15
N ALA A 6 12.88 0.19 -21.52
CA ALA A 6 13.56 -0.20 -20.29
C ALA A 6 12.57 -0.42 -19.15
N ILE A 7 11.41 0.21 -19.21
CA ILE A 7 10.40 0.14 -18.16
C ILE A 7 9.53 -1.11 -18.30
N HIS A 8 9.58 -1.76 -19.45
CA HIS A 8 8.77 -2.96 -19.69
C HIS A 8 9.41 -4.23 -19.13
N ASP A 9 10.69 -4.20 -18.80
CA ASP A 9 11.36 -5.35 -18.20
C ASP A 9 10.80 -5.58 -16.79
N PRO A 10 10.21 -6.76 -16.50
CA PRO A 10 9.62 -7.01 -15.18
C PRO A 10 10.60 -6.85 -14.03
N ASN A 11 11.85 -7.27 -14.20
CA ASN A 11 12.86 -7.13 -13.15
C ASN A 11 13.18 -5.66 -12.90
N HIS A 12 13.28 -4.89 -13.97
CA HIS A 12 13.56 -3.47 -13.86
C HIS A 12 12.38 -2.75 -13.17
N ARG A 13 11.16 -3.10 -13.54
CA ARG A 13 9.98 -2.50 -12.92
C ARG A 13 9.90 -2.85 -11.44
N SER A 14 10.22 -4.08 -11.08
CA SER A 14 10.25 -4.48 -9.66
C SER A 14 11.22 -3.64 -8.87
N LYS A 15 12.42 -3.40 -9.43
CA LYS A 15 13.41 -2.58 -8.74
C LYS A 15 12.93 -1.16 -8.56
N LEU A 16 12.27 -0.61 -9.57
CA LEU A 16 11.70 0.73 -9.47
C LEU A 16 10.62 0.82 -8.42
N ALA A 17 9.78 -0.22 -8.33
CA ALA A 17 8.74 -0.26 -7.32
C ALA A 17 9.36 -0.29 -5.92
N VAL A 18 10.40 -1.11 -5.71
CA VAL A 18 11.09 -1.19 -4.42
C VAL A 18 11.72 0.15 -4.06
N LEU A 19 12.37 0.79 -5.03
CA LEU A 19 13.02 2.08 -4.79
C LEU A 19 11.98 3.14 -4.39
N ASN A 20 10.83 3.13 -5.04
CA ASN A 20 9.77 4.08 -4.70
C ASN A 20 9.21 3.82 -3.32
N LEU A 21 9.09 2.55 -2.93
CA LEU A 21 8.63 2.23 -1.58
C LEU A 21 9.62 2.77 -0.55
N LYS A 22 10.91 2.54 -0.76
CA LYS A 22 11.93 3.03 0.15
C LYS A 22 11.99 4.55 0.20
N ALA A 23 11.87 5.19 -0.95
CA ALA A 23 11.86 6.66 -1.01
C ALA A 23 10.65 7.22 -0.25
N GLY A 24 9.51 6.57 -0.40
CA GLY A 24 8.32 6.98 0.34
C GLY A 24 8.50 6.81 1.84
N GLU A 25 9.08 5.69 2.26
CA GLU A 25 9.33 5.45 3.69
C GLU A 25 10.28 6.50 4.25
N LEU A 26 11.29 6.88 3.48
CA LEU A 26 12.19 7.95 3.90
C LEU A 26 11.44 9.26 4.04
N SER A 27 10.58 9.57 3.08
CA SER A 27 9.78 10.80 3.13
C SER A 27 8.89 10.82 4.37
N ILE A 28 8.32 9.67 4.75
CA ILE A 28 7.53 9.57 5.99
C ILE A 28 8.40 9.92 7.18
N SER A 29 9.61 9.39 7.23
CA SER A 29 10.51 9.66 8.35
C SER A 29 10.90 11.13 8.45
N LEU A 30 10.82 11.85 7.32
CA LEU A 30 11.07 13.28 7.27
C LEU A 30 9.78 14.10 7.44
N SER A 31 8.69 13.43 7.74
CA SER A 31 7.37 14.05 7.94
C SER A 31 6.80 14.68 6.68
N ASP A 32 7.26 14.27 5.51
CA ASP A 32 6.75 14.76 4.24
C ASP A 32 5.80 13.75 3.64
N ILE A 33 4.56 13.75 4.15
CA ILE A 33 3.57 12.76 3.79
C ILE A 33 3.13 12.91 2.34
N THR A 34 3.03 14.14 1.85
CA THR A 34 2.60 14.39 0.47
C THR A 34 3.57 13.76 -0.52
N THR A 35 4.86 13.99 -0.32
CA THR A 35 5.88 13.40 -1.19
C THR A 35 5.89 11.87 -1.04
N ALA A 36 5.73 11.38 0.18
CA ALA A 36 5.67 9.94 0.41
C ALA A 36 4.53 9.30 -0.39
N PHE A 37 3.36 9.93 -0.36
CA PHE A 37 2.21 9.40 -1.09
C PHE A 37 2.50 9.32 -2.60
N MET A 38 3.15 10.36 -3.14
CA MET A 38 3.55 10.34 -4.55
C MET A 38 4.46 9.16 -4.88
N PHE A 39 5.46 8.91 -4.02
CA PHE A 39 6.36 7.78 -4.23
C PHE A 39 5.60 6.45 -4.19
N PHE A 40 4.67 6.30 -3.24
CA PHE A 40 3.91 5.05 -3.15
C PHE A 40 3.04 4.84 -4.39
N GLU A 41 2.41 5.90 -4.89
CA GLU A 41 1.62 5.80 -6.11
C GLU A 41 2.48 5.42 -7.30
N HIS A 42 3.67 6.02 -7.42
CA HIS A 42 4.59 5.68 -8.49
C HIS A 42 5.03 4.23 -8.38
N GLY A 43 5.32 3.77 -7.15
CA GLY A 43 5.71 2.38 -6.96
C GLY A 43 4.62 1.42 -7.42
N ILE A 44 3.38 1.73 -7.09
CA ILE A 44 2.24 0.91 -7.51
C ILE A 44 2.13 0.88 -9.03
N SER A 45 2.40 2.00 -9.69
CA SER A 45 2.30 2.06 -11.15
C SER A 45 3.33 1.16 -11.85
N TYR A 46 4.42 0.81 -11.16
CA TYR A 46 5.44 -0.08 -11.72
C TYR A 46 5.12 -1.56 -11.48
N LEU A 47 4.14 -1.88 -10.65
CA LEU A 47 3.74 -3.27 -10.44
C LEU A 47 3.02 -3.78 -11.69
N GLY A 48 3.22 -5.08 -12.00
CA GLY A 48 2.55 -5.69 -13.14
C GLY A 48 1.12 -6.11 -12.81
N GLU A 49 0.44 -6.68 -13.80
CA GLU A 49 -0.91 -7.17 -13.59
C GLU A 49 -0.94 -8.38 -12.64
N ASP A 50 0.18 -9.09 -12.58
CA ASP A 50 0.32 -10.26 -11.71
C ASP A 50 0.88 -9.89 -10.33
N ARG A 51 0.70 -8.64 -9.95
CA ARG A 51 1.29 -8.10 -8.72
C ARG A 51 0.94 -8.89 -7.47
N TRP A 52 -0.29 -9.36 -7.37
CA TRP A 52 -0.73 -10.04 -6.15
C TRP A 52 -0.34 -11.51 -6.11
N THR A 53 0.08 -12.08 -7.24
CA THR A 53 0.57 -13.45 -7.28
C THR A 53 2.09 -13.53 -7.30
N GLU A 54 2.73 -12.70 -8.10
CA GLU A 54 4.18 -12.77 -8.30
C GLU A 54 4.96 -11.87 -7.34
N ARG A 55 4.34 -10.80 -6.86
CA ARG A 55 5.01 -9.82 -6.00
C ARG A 55 4.13 -9.42 -4.82
N TYR A 56 3.61 -10.43 -4.14
CA TYR A 56 2.61 -10.19 -3.10
C TYR A 56 3.14 -9.28 -1.99
N GLU A 57 4.33 -9.55 -1.46
CA GLU A 57 4.86 -8.77 -0.34
C GLU A 57 5.11 -7.32 -0.73
N LEU A 58 5.65 -7.11 -1.92
CA LEU A 58 5.91 -5.76 -2.40
C LEU A 58 4.59 -5.02 -2.65
N SER A 59 3.64 -5.70 -3.25
CA SER A 59 2.34 -5.10 -3.53
C SER A 59 1.61 -4.75 -2.23
N LEU A 60 1.62 -5.66 -1.27
CA LEU A 60 0.98 -5.41 0.01
C LEU A 60 1.62 -4.20 0.70
N GLY A 61 2.96 -4.13 0.70
CA GLY A 61 3.67 -3.03 1.31
C GLY A 61 3.34 -1.69 0.67
N LEU A 62 3.30 -1.65 -0.66
CA LEU A 62 3.01 -0.41 -1.37
C LEU A 62 1.56 0.04 -1.16
N TYR A 63 0.62 -0.89 -1.26
CA TYR A 63 -0.80 -0.55 -1.08
C TYR A 63 -1.09 -0.13 0.36
N ASP A 64 -0.49 -0.82 1.32
CA ASP A 64 -0.61 -0.46 2.74
C ASP A 64 -0.05 0.93 3.00
N ALA A 65 1.15 1.19 2.50
CA ALA A 65 1.80 2.48 2.71
C ALA A 65 1.02 3.61 2.02
N ALA A 66 0.50 3.36 0.82
CA ALA A 66 -0.29 4.35 0.11
C ALA A 66 -1.59 4.65 0.86
N ALA A 67 -2.24 3.62 1.39
CA ALA A 67 -3.47 3.82 2.16
C ALA A 67 -3.19 4.64 3.42
N GLU A 68 -2.10 4.34 4.08
CA GLU A 68 -1.73 5.05 5.31
C GLU A 68 -1.43 6.52 5.03
N ALA A 69 -0.65 6.79 3.99
CA ALA A 69 -0.34 8.16 3.62
C ALA A 69 -1.60 8.91 3.19
N ALA A 70 -2.47 8.25 2.42
CA ALA A 70 -3.72 8.84 1.99
C ALA A 70 -4.60 9.20 3.19
N SER A 71 -4.64 8.34 4.19
CA SER A 71 -5.40 8.58 5.41
C SER A 71 -4.88 9.83 6.11
N ALA A 72 -3.56 9.96 6.22
CA ALA A 72 -2.95 11.13 6.86
C ALA A 72 -3.25 12.42 6.09
N LEU A 73 -3.42 12.32 4.78
CA LEU A 73 -3.71 13.48 3.93
C LEU A 73 -5.20 13.75 3.79
N GLY A 74 -6.05 12.92 4.37
CA GLY A 74 -7.50 13.10 4.24
C GLY A 74 -8.06 12.69 2.90
N LYS A 75 -7.34 11.89 2.13
CA LYS A 75 -7.78 11.43 0.80
C LYS A 75 -8.61 10.16 0.95
N ASN A 76 -9.86 10.33 1.38
CA ASN A 76 -10.71 9.20 1.73
C ASN A 76 -10.99 8.25 0.56
N ASP A 77 -11.14 8.79 -0.64
CA ASP A 77 -11.38 7.96 -1.82
C ASP A 77 -10.19 7.03 -2.07
N SER A 78 -8.98 7.56 -1.92
CA SER A 78 -7.76 6.76 -2.09
C SER A 78 -7.65 5.70 -1.00
N VAL A 79 -7.95 6.05 0.24
CA VAL A 79 -7.94 5.09 1.34
C VAL A 79 -8.88 3.92 1.01
N THR A 80 -10.10 4.24 0.60
CA THR A 80 -11.09 3.21 0.26
C THR A 80 -10.60 2.33 -0.87
N TYR A 81 -10.04 2.95 -1.92
CA TYR A 81 -9.56 2.17 -3.06
C TYR A 81 -8.45 1.21 -2.65
N TYR A 82 -7.41 1.71 -1.97
CA TYR A 82 -6.27 0.88 -1.63
C TYR A 82 -6.63 -0.20 -0.61
N THR A 83 -7.46 0.13 0.38
CA THR A 83 -7.85 -0.87 1.37
C THR A 83 -8.72 -1.95 0.75
N ASN A 84 -9.59 -1.59 -0.19
CA ASN A 84 -10.40 -2.58 -0.88
C ASN A 84 -9.54 -3.53 -1.72
N GLU A 85 -8.50 -3.00 -2.36
CA GLU A 85 -7.59 -3.85 -3.13
C GLU A 85 -6.86 -4.84 -2.24
N VAL A 86 -6.40 -4.37 -1.07
CA VAL A 86 -5.77 -5.28 -0.11
C VAL A 86 -6.77 -6.33 0.37
N ALA A 87 -7.99 -5.92 0.69
CA ALA A 87 -9.00 -6.85 1.20
C ALA A 87 -9.33 -7.95 0.21
N LYS A 88 -9.36 -7.61 -1.09
CA LYS A 88 -9.64 -8.60 -2.13
C LYS A 88 -8.51 -9.61 -2.31
N ASN A 89 -7.29 -9.23 -2.04
CA ASN A 89 -6.11 -10.01 -2.41
C ASN A 89 -5.31 -10.52 -1.22
N ALA A 90 -5.64 -10.10 0.00
CA ALA A 90 -4.87 -10.47 1.19
C ALA A 90 -4.96 -11.96 1.46
N HIS A 91 -3.82 -12.54 1.84
CA HIS A 91 -3.73 -13.97 2.13
C HIS A 91 -4.16 -14.30 3.55
N SER A 92 -4.19 -13.32 4.45
CA SER A 92 -4.51 -13.54 5.85
C SER A 92 -5.34 -12.43 6.43
N VAL A 93 -5.94 -12.69 7.58
CA VAL A 93 -6.70 -11.69 8.32
C VAL A 93 -5.78 -10.56 8.78
N ASP A 94 -4.57 -10.89 9.20
CA ASP A 94 -3.62 -9.87 9.66
C ASP A 94 -3.29 -8.88 8.57
N ASP A 95 -3.05 -9.37 7.34
CA ASP A 95 -2.75 -8.51 6.22
C ASP A 95 -3.91 -7.57 5.91
N ARG A 96 -5.13 -8.07 6.04
CA ARG A 96 -6.34 -7.31 5.76
C ARG A 96 -6.64 -6.30 6.86
N LEU A 97 -6.38 -6.68 8.09
CA LEU A 97 -6.76 -5.90 9.27
C LEU A 97 -6.03 -4.57 9.33
N HIS A 98 -4.75 -4.56 8.96
CA HIS A 98 -3.97 -3.33 9.01
C HIS A 98 -4.61 -2.22 8.19
N CYS A 99 -5.05 -2.54 6.98
CA CYS A 99 -5.71 -1.54 6.13
C CYS A 99 -7.08 -1.15 6.64
N LYS A 100 -7.82 -2.11 7.21
CA LYS A 100 -9.16 -1.80 7.69
C LYS A 100 -9.15 -0.81 8.85
N CYS A 101 -8.06 -0.77 9.61
CA CYS A 101 -7.93 0.22 10.68
C CYS A 101 -8.10 1.64 10.18
N LEU A 102 -7.71 1.89 8.93
CA LEU A 102 -7.71 3.22 8.37
C LEU A 102 -9.10 3.71 7.95
N LEU A 103 -10.06 2.78 7.87
CA LEU A 103 -11.43 3.09 7.42
C LEU A 103 -12.35 3.44 8.57
N TYR A 104 -11.96 3.15 9.81
CA TYR A 104 -12.85 3.30 10.95
C TYR A 104 -12.29 4.31 11.95
N PRO A 105 -13.18 5.05 12.64
CA PRO A 105 -12.73 5.86 13.78
C PRO A 105 -12.06 4.97 14.81
N LEU A 106 -11.24 5.57 15.66
CA LEU A 106 -10.47 4.83 16.65
C LEU A 106 -11.35 3.92 17.52
N SER A 107 -12.51 4.40 17.93
CA SER A 107 -13.41 3.62 18.76
C SER A 107 -13.93 2.40 18.03
N ASP A 108 -14.32 2.57 16.77
CA ASP A 108 -14.82 1.45 15.97
C ASP A 108 -13.70 0.47 15.66
N PHE A 109 -12.50 0.97 15.43
CA PHE A 109 -11.34 0.11 15.20
C PHE A 109 -11.10 -0.78 16.43
N PHE A 110 -11.18 -0.21 17.62
CA PHE A 110 -10.94 -0.98 18.85
C PHE A 110 -11.96 -2.11 18.99
N VAL A 111 -13.23 -1.81 18.74
CA VAL A 111 -14.29 -2.82 18.80
C VAL A 111 -14.06 -3.91 17.77
N THR A 112 -13.74 -3.51 16.53
CA THR A 112 -13.48 -4.47 15.47
C THR A 112 -12.30 -5.37 15.81
N TYR A 113 -11.23 -4.77 16.34
CA TYR A 113 -10.05 -5.53 16.76
C TYR A 113 -10.42 -6.58 17.82
N LEU A 114 -11.21 -6.18 18.81
CA LEU A 114 -11.62 -7.09 19.86
C LEU A 114 -12.45 -8.25 19.31
N ILE A 115 -13.38 -7.95 18.40
CA ILE A 115 -14.22 -8.98 17.80
C ILE A 115 -13.38 -9.96 17.00
N VAL A 116 -12.46 -9.47 16.18
CA VAL A 116 -11.61 -10.33 15.35
C VAL A 116 -10.72 -11.22 16.21
N THR A 117 -10.09 -10.64 17.24
CA THR A 117 -9.21 -11.43 18.10
C THR A 117 -9.98 -12.43 18.95
N ALA A 118 -11.20 -12.10 19.34
CA ALA A 118 -12.02 -13.02 20.12
C ALA A 118 -12.44 -14.24 19.30
N ASN A 119 -12.53 -14.09 17.98
CA ASN A 119 -12.93 -15.17 17.09
C ASN A 119 -11.75 -16.00 16.58
N LEU A 120 -10.55 -15.59 16.91
CA LEU A 120 -9.37 -16.36 16.52
C LEU A 120 -9.10 -17.45 17.54
#